data_1ce55a17a817a28b730402fd650ca0c4
#
_entry.id   1ce55a17a817a28b730402fd650ca0c4
#
_cell.length_a   1.000
_cell.length_b   1.000
_cell.length_c   1.000
_cell.angle_alpha   90.00
_cell.angle_beta   90.00
_cell.angle_gamma   90.00
#
_symmetry.space_group_name_H-M   'P 1'
#
loop_
_entity.id
_entity.type
_entity.pdbx_description
1 polymer ?
#
loop_
_entity_poly.entity_id
_entity_poly.type
_entity_poly.pdbx_seq_one_letter_code
_entity_poly.pdbx_strand_id
1 'polypeptide(L)'
;DALVAGMTLNIFNKHSDRVKMACIAQLINVLQSVMLTDGDKMIKTPTYYVFHMMRHHQGAALLDSSLVGGTTVGTGKNELPKVFESVSEDKDGVITVTLTNNSLESSEDVDIMLTNEVTNTV
;
A
#
# COMPACT_ATOMS: atom_id res chain seq x y z
N ASP A 1 5.29 -2.94 -12.39
CA ASP A 1 3.88 -2.52 -12.29
C ASP A 1 3.37 -2.65 -10.85
N ALA A 2 3.43 -3.84 -10.22
CA ALA A 2 2.88 -4.06 -8.88
C ALA A 2 3.51 -3.16 -7.78
N LEU A 3 4.82 -2.95 -7.79
CA LEU A 3 5.48 -2.05 -6.83
C LEU A 3 4.98 -0.61 -6.98
N VAL A 4 4.83 -0.13 -8.22
CA VAL A 4 4.28 1.20 -8.49
C VAL A 4 2.84 1.30 -7.99
N ALA A 5 2.03 0.28 -8.23
CA ALA A 5 0.66 0.23 -7.72
C ALA A 5 0.61 0.26 -6.19
N GLY A 6 1.43 -0.56 -5.51
CA GLY A 6 1.49 -0.61 -4.05
C GLY A 6 1.94 0.72 -3.42
N MET A 7 3.00 1.31 -3.96
CA MET A 7 3.49 2.62 -3.54
C MET A 7 2.42 3.71 -3.73
N THR A 8 1.79 3.76 -4.91
CA THR A 8 0.78 4.77 -5.23
C THR A 8 -0.45 4.63 -4.34
N LEU A 9 -0.91 3.41 -4.09
CA LEU A 9 -2.07 3.18 -3.22
C LEU A 9 -1.77 3.52 -1.76
N ASN A 10 -0.56 3.26 -1.25
CA ASN A 10 -0.15 3.72 0.08
C ASN A 10 -0.18 5.26 0.18
N ILE A 11 0.32 5.96 -0.85
CA ILE A 11 0.24 7.44 -0.92
C ILE A 11 -1.22 7.89 -0.93
N PHE A 12 -2.08 7.26 -1.72
CA PHE A 12 -3.49 7.61 -1.80
C PHE A 12 -4.21 7.39 -0.47
N ASN A 13 -3.93 6.28 0.23
CA ASN A 13 -4.47 6.03 1.55
C ASN A 13 -4.08 7.13 2.54
N LYS A 14 -2.82 7.55 2.56
CA LYS A 14 -2.34 8.65 3.43
C LYS A 14 -3.00 10.01 3.11
N HIS A 15 -3.58 10.15 1.93
CA HIS A 15 -4.31 11.34 1.51
C HIS A 15 -5.82 11.09 1.36
N SER A 16 -6.38 10.18 2.16
CA SER A 16 -7.81 9.82 2.12
C SER A 16 -8.75 10.98 2.54
N ASP A 17 -8.21 12.05 3.10
CA ASP A 17 -8.93 13.32 3.30
C ASP A 17 -9.47 13.90 1.99
N ARG A 18 -8.73 13.78 0.90
CA ARG A 18 -9.05 14.31 -0.43
C ARG A 18 -9.15 13.26 -1.54
N VAL A 19 -8.44 12.14 -1.44
CA VAL A 19 -8.49 11.03 -2.42
C VAL A 19 -9.58 10.06 -1.99
N LYS A 20 -10.75 10.11 -2.63
CA LYS A 20 -11.91 9.28 -2.25
C LYS A 20 -12.06 8.03 -3.11
N MET A 21 -11.38 7.95 -4.24
CA MET A 21 -11.44 6.82 -5.14
C MET A 21 -10.13 6.67 -5.90
N ALA A 22 -9.65 5.44 -6.02
CA ALA A 22 -8.53 5.08 -6.89
C ALA A 22 -8.98 3.98 -7.85
N CYS A 23 -8.74 4.18 -9.13
CA CYS A 23 -9.10 3.23 -10.17
C CYS A 23 -7.86 2.83 -10.96
N ILE A 24 -7.81 1.55 -11.34
CA ILE A 24 -6.86 1.09 -12.33
C ILE A 24 -7.54 1.04 -13.69
N ALA A 25 -6.93 1.67 -14.68
CA ALA A 25 -7.33 1.51 -16.06
C ALA A 25 -6.84 0.14 -16.57
N GLN A 26 -7.51 -0.42 -17.57
CA GLN A 26 -7.04 -1.61 -18.27
C GLN A 26 -7.00 -2.87 -17.39
N LEU A 27 -8.18 -3.43 -17.18
CA LEU A 27 -8.37 -4.54 -16.24
C LEU A 27 -7.86 -5.89 -16.78
N ILE A 28 -8.11 -6.21 -18.04
CA ILE A 28 -7.89 -7.55 -18.63
C ILE A 28 -7.14 -7.46 -19.95
N ASN A 29 -6.15 -8.33 -20.15
CA ASN A 29 -5.42 -8.57 -21.41
C ASN A 29 -4.79 -7.35 -22.06
N VAL A 30 -4.32 -6.43 -21.27
CA VAL A 30 -3.68 -5.20 -21.70
C VAL A 30 -2.39 -4.96 -20.93
N LEU A 31 -1.64 -3.94 -21.30
CA LEU A 31 -0.42 -3.58 -20.60
C LEU A 31 -0.74 -3.32 -19.12
N GLN A 32 0.06 -3.91 -18.21
CA GLN A 32 -0.11 -3.85 -16.76
C GLN A 32 -1.51 -4.27 -16.24
N SER A 33 -2.17 -5.16 -16.95
CA SER A 33 -3.49 -5.64 -16.55
C SER A 33 -3.50 -6.34 -15.20
N VAL A 34 -4.64 -6.29 -14.54
CA VAL A 34 -4.87 -7.00 -13.27
C VAL A 34 -4.99 -8.50 -13.47
N MET A 35 -5.57 -8.91 -14.63
CA MET A 35 -5.78 -10.29 -15.00
C MET A 35 -5.41 -10.53 -16.47
N LEU A 36 -4.93 -11.73 -16.77
CA LEU A 36 -4.72 -12.23 -18.11
C LEU A 36 -5.63 -13.44 -18.33
N THR A 37 -6.28 -13.50 -19.48
CA THR A 37 -7.16 -14.61 -19.87
C THR A 37 -6.81 -15.11 -21.27
N ASP A 38 -6.95 -16.43 -21.47
CA ASP A 38 -6.84 -17.08 -22.77
C ASP A 38 -7.84 -18.24 -22.82
N GLY A 39 -8.92 -18.05 -23.56
CA GLY A 39 -10.05 -18.97 -23.58
C GLY A 39 -10.66 -19.15 -22.19
N ASP A 40 -10.64 -20.37 -21.69
CA ASP A 40 -11.13 -20.74 -20.35
C ASP A 40 -10.09 -20.59 -19.22
N LYS A 41 -8.88 -20.15 -19.54
CA LYS A 41 -7.79 -19.98 -18.58
C LYS A 41 -7.67 -18.54 -18.12
N MET A 42 -7.29 -18.37 -16.84
CA MET A 42 -7.07 -17.06 -16.24
C MET A 42 -5.86 -17.08 -15.33
N ILE A 43 -5.08 -16.00 -15.37
CA ILE A 43 -3.97 -15.75 -14.46
C ILE A 43 -4.19 -14.39 -13.77
N LYS A 44 -4.03 -14.36 -12.46
CA LYS A 44 -3.96 -13.14 -11.66
C LYS A 44 -2.53 -12.62 -11.66
N THR A 45 -2.34 -11.35 -12.05
CA THR A 45 -1.02 -10.73 -12.08
C THR A 45 -0.58 -10.28 -10.67
N PRO A 46 0.70 -9.94 -10.44
CA PRO A 46 1.12 -9.34 -9.17
C PRO A 46 0.31 -8.09 -8.80
N THR A 47 -0.11 -7.29 -9.78
CA THR A 47 -0.98 -6.11 -9.56
C THR A 47 -2.34 -6.48 -8.97
N TYR A 48 -2.92 -7.62 -9.36
CA TYR A 48 -4.14 -8.13 -8.72
C TYR A 48 -3.95 -8.30 -7.21
N TYR A 49 -2.85 -8.90 -6.80
CA TYR A 49 -2.60 -9.16 -5.38
C TYR A 49 -2.36 -7.87 -4.59
N VAL A 50 -1.77 -6.85 -5.19
CA VAL A 50 -1.68 -5.52 -4.55
C VAL A 50 -3.07 -4.98 -4.23
N PHE A 51 -3.97 -4.92 -5.22
CA PHE A 51 -5.35 -4.47 -4.99
C PHE A 51 -6.09 -5.34 -3.98
N HIS A 52 -5.87 -6.65 -4.03
CA HIS A 52 -6.48 -7.59 -3.09
C HIS A 52 -6.02 -7.34 -1.64
N MET A 53 -4.75 -7.01 -1.41
CA MET A 53 -4.24 -6.64 -0.09
C MET A 53 -4.81 -5.28 0.37
N MET A 54 -4.84 -4.30 -0.51
CA MET A 54 -5.31 -2.94 -0.20
C MET A 54 -6.82 -2.85 0.11
N ARG A 55 -7.61 -3.87 -0.20
CA ARG A 55 -9.07 -3.87 0.05
C ARG A 55 -9.43 -3.66 1.52
N HIS A 56 -8.56 -4.03 2.45
CA HIS A 56 -8.79 -3.91 3.88
C HIS A 56 -8.77 -2.46 4.38
N HIS A 57 -8.26 -1.52 3.58
CA HIS A 57 -8.33 -0.09 3.87
C HIS A 57 -9.66 0.54 3.46
N GLN A 58 -10.50 -0.16 2.68
CA GLN A 58 -11.77 0.38 2.22
C GLN A 58 -12.76 0.55 3.37
N GLY A 59 -13.25 1.78 3.56
CA GLY A 59 -14.19 2.12 4.63
C GLY A 59 -13.57 2.15 6.03
N ALA A 60 -12.26 2.00 6.15
CA ALA A 60 -11.51 2.11 7.38
C ALA A 60 -11.08 3.57 7.65
N ALA A 61 -10.81 3.90 8.89
CA ALA A 61 -10.25 5.20 9.29
C ALA A 61 -8.74 5.19 9.11
N LEU A 62 -8.19 6.22 8.47
CA LEU A 62 -6.74 6.39 8.37
C LEU A 62 -6.15 6.59 9.78
N LEU A 63 -5.12 5.84 10.11
CA LEU A 63 -4.29 6.09 11.29
C LEU A 63 -3.02 6.82 10.87
N ASP A 64 -2.60 7.75 11.69
CA ASP A 64 -1.33 8.45 11.47
C ASP A 64 -0.16 7.48 11.60
N SER A 65 0.75 7.52 10.65
CA SER A 65 1.90 6.61 10.60
C SER A 65 3.13 7.31 10.05
N SER A 66 4.28 6.96 10.59
CA SER A 66 5.56 7.47 10.13
C SER A 66 6.63 6.39 10.17
N LEU A 67 7.49 6.37 9.16
CA LEU A 67 8.69 5.54 9.12
C LEU A 67 9.86 6.33 9.72
N VAL A 68 10.55 5.72 10.68
CA VAL A 68 11.75 6.29 11.31
C VAL A 68 12.97 5.50 10.88
N GLY A 69 14.04 6.20 10.48
CA GLY A 69 15.30 5.57 10.07
C GLY A 69 15.26 4.93 8.68
N GLY A 70 14.26 5.25 7.86
CA GLY A 70 14.12 4.72 6.52
C GLY A 70 15.27 5.12 5.59
N THR A 71 15.66 4.19 4.70
CA THR A 71 16.62 4.41 3.63
C THR A 71 15.92 4.79 2.33
N THR A 72 16.66 5.30 1.35
CA THR A 72 16.17 5.65 0.03
C THR A 72 16.67 4.68 -1.03
N VAL A 73 15.97 4.61 -2.14
CA VAL A 73 16.37 3.96 -3.39
C VAL A 73 16.46 5.00 -4.52
N GLY A 74 17.34 4.75 -5.48
CA GLY A 74 17.58 5.71 -6.56
C GLY A 74 18.79 6.61 -6.30
N THR A 75 18.95 7.64 -7.13
CA THR A 75 20.09 8.56 -7.04
C THR A 75 19.67 9.99 -7.36
N GLY A 76 20.20 10.94 -6.60
CA GLY A 76 20.03 12.36 -6.83
C GLY A 76 18.55 12.80 -6.82
N LYS A 77 18.08 13.40 -7.90
CA LYS A 77 16.69 13.89 -7.98
C LYS A 77 15.62 12.78 -8.07
N ASN A 78 16.05 11.55 -8.29
CA ASN A 78 15.18 10.38 -8.42
C ASN A 78 15.23 9.48 -7.16
N GLU A 79 15.65 10.02 -6.04
CA GLU A 79 15.58 9.31 -4.77
C GLU A 79 14.14 9.22 -4.27
N LEU A 80 13.75 8.01 -3.86
CA LEU A 80 12.45 7.71 -3.27
C LEU A 80 12.66 6.97 -1.95
N PRO A 81 11.75 7.07 -0.99
CA PRO A 81 11.75 6.19 0.17
C PRO A 81 11.79 4.73 -0.27
N LYS A 82 12.61 3.93 0.39
CA LYS A 82 12.71 2.51 0.10
C LYS A 82 11.43 1.76 0.47
N VAL A 83 10.79 2.16 1.56
CA VAL A 83 9.53 1.60 2.01
C VAL A 83 8.45 2.68 2.01
N PHE A 84 7.28 2.33 1.49
CA PHE A 84 6.05 3.10 1.61
C PHE A 84 5.08 2.33 2.48
N GLU A 85 4.35 3.04 3.34
CA GLU A 85 3.38 2.46 4.26
C GLU A 85 2.06 3.21 4.25
N SER A 86 1.01 2.52 4.65
CA SER A 86 -0.23 3.14 5.13
C SER A 86 -0.88 2.25 6.18
N VAL A 87 -1.57 2.87 7.11
CA VAL A 87 -2.19 2.19 8.26
C VAL A 87 -3.63 2.66 8.40
N SER A 88 -4.53 1.74 8.65
CA SER A 88 -5.92 2.07 8.92
C SER A 88 -6.53 1.15 9.95
N GLU A 89 -7.59 1.61 10.59
CA GLU A 89 -8.41 0.84 11.52
C GLU A 89 -9.83 0.74 10.98
N ASP A 90 -10.35 -0.47 10.92
CA ASP A 90 -11.73 -0.68 10.52
C ASP A 90 -12.72 -0.48 11.68
N LYS A 91 -14.01 -0.59 11.39
CA LYS A 91 -15.10 -0.44 12.37
C LYS A 91 -15.08 -1.50 13.51
N ASP A 92 -14.39 -2.59 13.30
CA ASP A 92 -14.26 -3.70 14.26
C ASP A 92 -12.97 -3.60 15.09
N GLY A 93 -12.19 -2.51 14.90
CA GLY A 93 -10.93 -2.25 15.59
C GLY A 93 -9.74 -3.02 15.02
N VAL A 94 -9.87 -3.57 13.81
CA VAL A 94 -8.77 -4.29 13.15
C VAL A 94 -7.85 -3.29 12.47
N ILE A 95 -6.59 -3.30 12.89
CA ILE A 95 -5.54 -2.45 12.30
C ILE A 95 -4.92 -3.18 11.13
N THR A 96 -4.98 -2.54 9.96
CA THR A 96 -4.33 -3.01 8.74
C THR A 96 -3.12 -2.14 8.44
N VAL A 97 -1.97 -2.77 8.29
CA VAL A 97 -0.72 -2.14 7.86
C VAL A 97 -0.33 -2.70 6.51
N THR A 98 -0.13 -1.83 5.52
CA THR A 98 0.44 -2.24 4.23
C THR A 98 1.78 -1.58 4.02
N LEU A 99 2.75 -2.39 3.59
CA LEU A 99 4.12 -1.98 3.34
C LEU A 99 4.49 -2.33 1.90
N THR A 100 5.18 -1.41 1.22
CA THR A 100 5.76 -1.66 -0.10
C THR A 100 7.25 -1.38 -0.06
N ASN A 101 8.07 -2.40 -0.25
CA ASN A 101 9.51 -2.24 -0.41
C ASN A 101 9.85 -2.04 -1.89
N ASN A 102 10.41 -0.89 -2.22
CA ASN A 102 10.78 -0.50 -3.58
C ASN A 102 12.19 -0.94 -3.98
N SER A 103 12.96 -1.54 -3.07
CA SER A 103 14.26 -2.11 -3.42
C SER A 103 14.08 -3.38 -4.23
N LEU A 104 14.83 -3.48 -5.32
CA LEU A 104 14.92 -4.71 -6.13
C LEU A 104 16.06 -5.63 -5.65
N GLU A 105 16.91 -5.14 -4.73
CA GLU A 105 18.15 -5.79 -4.35
C GLU A 105 18.16 -6.31 -2.92
N SER A 106 17.39 -5.71 -2.02
CA SER A 106 17.44 -6.05 -0.60
C SER A 106 16.07 -6.00 0.10
N SER A 107 15.93 -6.86 1.09
CA SER A 107 14.83 -6.80 2.07
C SER A 107 15.05 -5.66 3.08
N GLU A 108 13.99 -5.32 3.80
CA GLU A 108 14.02 -4.43 4.96
C GLU A 108 13.31 -5.11 6.12
N ASP A 109 13.93 -5.03 7.28
CA ASP A 109 13.30 -5.42 8.53
C ASP A 109 12.54 -4.20 9.08
N VAL A 110 11.28 -4.37 9.40
CA VAL A 110 10.42 -3.28 9.88
C VAL A 110 9.79 -3.67 11.21
N ASP A 111 10.12 -2.91 12.24
CA ASP A 111 9.47 -3.03 13.54
C ASP A 111 8.21 -2.15 13.55
N ILE A 112 7.06 -2.74 13.90
CA ILE A 112 5.79 -2.04 14.01
C ILE A 112 5.53 -1.74 15.48
N MET A 113 5.49 -0.46 15.83
CA MET A 113 5.13 0.00 17.16
C MET A 113 3.76 0.70 17.13
N LEU A 114 2.83 0.22 17.93
CA LEU A 114 1.56 0.86 18.17
C LEU A 114 1.69 1.73 19.41
N THR A 115 1.57 3.04 19.25
CA THR A 115 1.52 3.96 20.38
C THR A 115 0.06 4.26 20.70
N ASN A 116 -0.43 3.70 21.80
CA ASN A 116 -1.69 4.13 22.39
C ASN A 116 -1.40 5.34 23.29
N GLU A 117 -1.85 6.51 22.92
CA GLU A 117 -2.16 7.52 23.91
C GLU A 117 -3.41 7.04 24.65
N VAL A 118 -3.22 6.28 25.70
CA VAL A 118 -4.29 6.07 26.68
C VAL A 118 -4.49 7.39 27.40
N THR A 119 -5.36 8.23 26.86
CA THR A 119 -5.92 9.33 27.66
C THR A 119 -6.82 8.68 28.69
N ASN A 120 -6.24 8.35 29.84
CA ASN A 120 -6.99 8.12 31.05
C ASN A 120 -7.62 9.47 31.44
N THR A 121 -8.81 9.74 30.93
CA THR A 121 -9.68 10.73 31.54
C THR A 121 -10.23 10.12 32.82
N VAL A 122 -9.66 10.54 33.92
CA VAL A 122 -10.23 10.36 35.26
C VAL A 122 -11.45 11.26 35.40
#